data_f818a1720a3bd70e5ddf64fd15348733
#
_entry.id   f818a1720a3bd70e5ddf64fd15348733
#
_cell.length_a   1.000
_cell.length_b   1.000
_cell.length_c   1.000
_cell.angle_alpha   90.00
_cell.angle_beta   90.00
_cell.angle_gamma   90.00
#
_symmetry.space_group_name_H-M   'P 1'
#
loop_
_entity.id
_entity.type
_entity.pdbx_description
1 polymer ?
#
loop_
_entity_poly.entity_id
_entity_poly.type
_entity_poly.pdbx_seq_one_letter_code
_entity_poly.pdbx_strand_id
1 'polypeptide(L)'
;MDDFQEWAQEYERVKKLNAPLESLPTQIKRCKDPATRAAVVAPDDKRMLLRVADFVVSVSYSCFDLYRDQDVTEYCTGFIISSDKINKKARILTCDDIVSSEADANSKVFIHWQYMPDSPIEGKLLFVSIHYQIALLEIPVDVHSVMPQLEIPSFGSYPNYGQEVFTLARDKDLFLMARRGTIMRAQQGLMFRSHNILVDYGLPDCGAGGPVVDRSGDVVGMSLHGSGISAILSISTAISCIDMWTNFGRIARPLLEMRFKNVELLDEPSGSRLGGFIVDRVDIDSTAWELGIRRGNVISFNGHCSTPLPEFEDFLLSYGLAHLQGKHRVADFKLKVCDHDEDVKRHINLCVPFSDVSEVGLDRLTAASLWLGSYTFFFGNVPTTVICMLNCLLYLQTFVKSVAGLVL
;
A
#
# COMPACT_ATOMS: atom_id res chain seq x y z
N MET A 1 -28.89 63.40 14.24
CA MET A 1 -29.77 62.26 13.95
C MET A 1 -29.29 61.55 12.68
N ASP A 2 -28.71 62.28 11.75
CA ASP A 2 -28.24 61.71 10.47
C ASP A 2 -27.06 60.70 10.62
N ASP A 3 -26.10 61.01 11.47
CA ASP A 3 -24.93 60.18 11.71
C ASP A 3 -25.29 58.75 12.23
N PHE A 4 -26.36 58.64 13.02
CA PHE A 4 -26.79 57.32 13.52
C PHE A 4 -27.48 56.48 12.44
N GLN A 5 -28.21 57.13 11.55
CA GLN A 5 -28.85 56.45 10.42
C GLN A 5 -27.81 55.96 9.40
N GLU A 6 -26.80 56.77 9.13
CA GLU A 6 -25.70 56.44 8.24
C GLU A 6 -24.86 55.27 8.82
N TRP A 7 -24.55 55.31 10.11
CA TRP A 7 -23.89 54.21 10.82
C TRP A 7 -24.72 52.92 10.79
N ALA A 8 -26.03 52.97 11.01
CA ALA A 8 -26.91 51.83 11.00
C ALA A 8 -26.99 51.18 9.59
N GLN A 9 -27.01 52.02 8.55
CA GLN A 9 -26.99 51.53 7.16
C GLN A 9 -25.67 50.84 6.83
N GLU A 10 -24.54 51.40 7.24
CA GLU A 10 -23.23 50.82 7.02
C GLU A 10 -23.06 49.51 7.84
N TYR A 11 -23.55 49.49 9.08
CA TYR A 11 -23.56 48.27 9.90
C TYR A 11 -24.35 47.13 9.23
N GLU A 12 -25.55 47.38 8.70
CA GLU A 12 -26.33 46.36 7.99
C GLU A 12 -25.70 45.99 6.66
N ARG A 13 -24.99 46.89 5.99
CA ARG A 13 -24.20 46.60 4.80
C ARG A 13 -23.04 45.66 5.11
N VAL A 14 -22.25 45.93 6.14
CA VAL A 14 -21.12 45.14 6.61
C VAL A 14 -21.61 43.77 7.12
N LYS A 15 -22.73 43.73 7.83
CA LYS A 15 -23.35 42.50 8.31
C LYS A 15 -23.81 41.61 7.16
N LYS A 16 -24.35 42.19 6.09
CA LYS A 16 -24.69 41.41 4.87
C LYS A 16 -23.45 40.89 4.15
N LEU A 17 -22.37 41.67 4.09
CA LEU A 17 -21.10 41.26 3.52
C LEU A 17 -20.42 40.14 4.34
N ASN A 18 -20.62 40.16 5.65
CA ASN A 18 -20.11 39.13 6.59
C ASN A 18 -21.18 38.09 6.94
N ALA A 19 -22.33 38.06 6.24
CA ALA A 19 -23.29 36.98 6.42
C ALA A 19 -22.60 35.63 6.23
N PRO A 20 -22.90 34.65 7.08
CA PRO A 20 -22.31 33.32 6.94
C PRO A 20 -22.51 32.81 5.51
N LEU A 21 -21.46 32.27 4.92
CA LEU A 21 -21.45 31.73 3.57
C LEU A 21 -22.37 30.53 3.39
N GLU A 22 -23.35 30.33 4.23
CA GLU A 22 -24.34 29.26 4.23
C GLU A 22 -25.13 29.14 2.93
N SER A 23 -25.17 30.18 2.15
CA SER A 23 -25.91 30.23 0.87
C SER A 23 -25.03 30.11 -0.37
N LEU A 24 -23.71 29.99 -0.25
CA LEU A 24 -22.87 29.77 -1.42
C LEU A 24 -22.97 28.31 -1.87
N PRO A 25 -23.19 28.06 -3.18
CA PRO A 25 -23.28 26.71 -3.74
C PRO A 25 -22.01 25.86 -3.50
N THR A 26 -20.93 26.52 -3.13
CA THR A 26 -19.62 25.97 -2.85
C THR A 26 -19.33 25.87 -1.36
N GLN A 27 -20.31 25.65 -0.51
CA GLN A 27 -20.01 25.29 0.87
C GLN A 27 -19.17 24.03 0.88
N ILE A 28 -17.86 24.25 1.01
CA ILE A 28 -16.90 23.22 1.34
C ILE A 28 -17.38 22.64 2.66
N LYS A 29 -17.97 21.45 2.62
CA LYS A 29 -18.33 20.72 3.82
C LYS A 29 -17.09 20.71 4.71
N ARG A 30 -17.19 21.24 5.92
CA ARG A 30 -16.02 21.38 6.82
C ARG A 30 -15.48 20.01 7.13
N CYS A 31 -14.22 19.78 6.82
CA CYS A 31 -13.53 18.57 7.26
C CYS A 31 -13.61 18.49 8.79
N LYS A 32 -14.28 17.46 9.29
CA LYS A 32 -14.48 17.23 10.74
C LYS A 32 -13.27 16.49 11.34
N ASP A 33 -12.41 15.93 10.52
CA ASP A 33 -11.28 15.11 10.94
C ASP A 33 -10.15 15.98 11.52
N PRO A 34 -9.84 15.85 12.83
CA PRO A 34 -8.79 16.64 13.48
C PRO A 34 -7.39 16.39 12.91
N ALA A 35 -7.09 15.16 12.50
CA ALA A 35 -5.79 14.79 11.97
C ALA A 35 -5.51 15.47 10.61
N THR A 36 -6.53 15.57 9.76
CA THR A 36 -6.44 16.35 8.51
C THR A 36 -6.17 17.82 8.79
N ARG A 37 -6.81 18.40 9.81
CA ARG A 37 -6.53 19.80 10.19
C ARG A 37 -5.08 19.97 10.65
N ALA A 38 -4.55 19.02 11.40
CA ALA A 38 -3.17 19.04 11.85
C ALA A 38 -2.16 18.90 10.69
N ALA A 39 -2.49 18.10 9.68
CA ALA A 39 -1.64 17.90 8.50
C ALA A 39 -1.53 19.16 7.61
N VAL A 40 -2.54 20.03 7.61
CA VAL A 40 -2.63 21.20 6.71
C VAL A 40 -2.39 22.54 7.41
N VAL A 41 -1.66 22.58 8.51
CA VAL A 41 -1.41 23.80 9.28
C VAL A 41 -0.60 24.82 8.47
N ALA A 42 0.45 24.40 7.79
CA ALA A 42 1.27 25.28 6.98
C ALA A 42 0.58 25.60 5.65
N PRO A 43 0.57 26.89 5.21
CA PRO A 43 -0.06 27.28 3.95
C PRO A 43 0.52 26.60 2.71
N ASP A 44 1.83 26.32 2.73
CA ASP A 44 2.53 25.67 1.61
C ASP A 44 2.14 24.20 1.52
N ASP A 45 2.11 23.48 2.66
CA ASP A 45 1.63 22.10 2.72
C ASP A 45 0.19 22.00 2.22
N LYS A 46 -0.67 22.94 2.65
CA LYS A 46 -2.05 23.01 2.17
C LYS A 46 -2.14 23.18 0.65
N ARG A 47 -1.35 24.08 0.07
CA ARG A 47 -1.34 24.31 -1.39
C ARG A 47 -0.86 23.07 -2.14
N MET A 48 0.18 22.43 -1.65
CA MET A 48 0.72 21.20 -2.21
C MET A 48 -0.35 20.09 -2.16
N LEU A 49 -0.96 19.84 -0.99
CA LEU A 49 -1.96 18.78 -0.80
C LEU A 49 -3.22 19.02 -1.66
N LEU A 50 -3.63 20.26 -1.87
CA LEU A 50 -4.76 20.57 -2.75
C LEU A 50 -4.47 20.23 -4.22
N ARG A 51 -3.24 20.45 -4.70
CA ARG A 51 -2.83 20.01 -6.05
C ARG A 51 -2.84 18.50 -6.18
N VAL A 52 -2.33 17.80 -5.17
CA VAL A 52 -2.35 16.34 -5.13
C VAL A 52 -3.78 15.80 -5.08
N ALA A 53 -4.67 16.45 -4.34
CA ALA A 53 -6.07 16.06 -4.20
C ALA A 53 -6.84 15.96 -5.52
N ASP A 54 -6.38 16.65 -6.55
CA ASP A 54 -7.04 16.69 -7.86
C ASP A 54 -7.04 15.34 -8.57
N PHE A 55 -6.03 14.51 -8.35
CA PHE A 55 -5.93 13.18 -8.92
C PHE A 55 -6.29 12.04 -7.94
N VAL A 56 -6.70 12.37 -6.70
CA VAL A 56 -7.14 11.38 -5.71
C VAL A 56 -8.63 11.10 -5.87
N VAL A 57 -8.99 9.84 -5.92
CA VAL A 57 -10.36 9.35 -6.11
C VAL A 57 -10.77 8.43 -4.95
N SER A 58 -12.08 8.34 -4.70
CA SER A 58 -12.63 7.29 -3.85
C SER A 58 -13.04 6.11 -4.74
N VAL A 59 -12.75 4.91 -4.29
CA VAL A 59 -13.04 3.66 -4.99
C VAL A 59 -14.01 2.86 -4.15
N SER A 60 -15.17 2.48 -4.70
CA SER A 60 -16.14 1.61 -4.03
C SER A 60 -16.24 0.26 -4.72
N TYR A 61 -16.41 -0.78 -3.93
CA TYR A 61 -16.57 -2.15 -4.38
C TYR A 61 -17.53 -2.90 -3.46
N SER A 62 -18.18 -3.94 -4.02
CA SER A 62 -19.05 -4.81 -3.23
C SER A 62 -18.23 -5.97 -2.68
N CYS A 63 -18.41 -6.28 -1.40
CA CYS A 63 -17.87 -7.47 -0.78
C CYS A 63 -18.95 -8.15 0.07
N PHE A 64 -18.83 -9.45 0.26
CA PHE A 64 -19.76 -10.21 1.09
C PHE A 64 -19.31 -10.17 2.55
N ASP A 65 -20.15 -9.57 3.41
CA ASP A 65 -19.92 -9.57 4.85
C ASP A 65 -20.43 -10.88 5.47
N LEU A 66 -19.50 -11.77 5.83
CA LEU A 66 -19.78 -13.08 6.42
C LEU A 66 -20.53 -13.01 7.77
N TYR A 67 -20.45 -11.87 8.49
CA TYR A 67 -21.11 -11.72 9.77
C TYR A 67 -22.55 -11.26 9.63
N ARG A 68 -22.80 -10.41 8.64
CA ARG A 68 -24.13 -9.88 8.35
C ARG A 68 -24.88 -10.71 7.33
N ASP A 69 -24.20 -11.68 6.71
CA ASP A 69 -24.74 -12.54 5.63
C ASP A 69 -25.35 -11.70 4.50
N GLN A 70 -24.65 -10.63 4.10
CA GLN A 70 -25.12 -9.72 3.07
C GLN A 70 -23.98 -9.04 2.33
N ASP A 71 -24.25 -8.59 1.11
CA ASP A 71 -23.35 -7.73 0.38
C ASP A 71 -23.29 -6.34 1.01
N VAL A 72 -22.07 -5.86 1.24
CA VAL A 72 -21.79 -4.51 1.73
C VAL A 72 -20.94 -3.76 0.71
N THR A 73 -21.11 -2.45 0.67
CA THR A 73 -20.24 -1.59 -0.14
C THR A 73 -19.14 -1.03 0.73
N GLU A 74 -17.91 -1.38 0.41
CA GLU A 74 -16.71 -0.87 1.04
C GLU A 74 -16.05 0.21 0.19
N TYR A 75 -15.20 1.00 0.82
CA TYR A 75 -14.53 2.13 0.18
C TYR A 75 -13.06 2.14 0.50
N CYS A 76 -12.24 2.34 -0.54
CA CYS A 76 -10.82 2.64 -0.41
C CYS A 76 -10.47 3.87 -1.24
N THR A 77 -9.22 4.24 -1.24
CA THR A 77 -8.70 5.36 -2.03
C THR A 77 -7.93 4.84 -3.23
N GLY A 78 -7.94 5.59 -4.32
CA GLY A 78 -7.07 5.39 -5.45
C GLY A 78 -6.56 6.73 -5.97
N PHE A 79 -5.63 6.69 -6.91
CA PHE A 79 -5.16 7.90 -7.58
C PHE A 79 -4.83 7.65 -9.04
N ILE A 80 -5.06 8.68 -9.86
CA ILE A 80 -4.80 8.65 -11.30
C ILE A 80 -3.29 8.68 -11.52
N ILE A 81 -2.74 7.66 -12.17
CA ILE A 81 -1.31 7.55 -12.49
C ILE A 81 -0.98 7.86 -13.94
N SER A 82 -1.94 7.73 -14.83
CA SER A 82 -1.76 8.04 -16.25
C SER A 82 -3.09 8.35 -16.93
N SER A 83 -3.01 9.10 -18.03
CA SER A 83 -4.16 9.44 -18.86
C SER A 83 -3.78 9.35 -20.34
N ASP A 84 -4.59 8.65 -21.11
CA ASP A 84 -4.49 8.54 -22.57
C ASP A 84 -5.54 9.45 -23.22
N LYS A 85 -5.07 10.59 -23.76
CA LYS A 85 -5.91 11.58 -24.42
C LYS A 85 -6.55 11.04 -25.71
N ILE A 86 -5.85 10.14 -26.41
CA ILE A 86 -6.29 9.61 -27.70
C ILE A 86 -7.45 8.63 -27.48
N ASN A 87 -7.26 7.69 -26.57
CA ASN A 87 -8.25 6.65 -26.27
C ASN A 87 -9.28 7.09 -25.21
N LYS A 88 -9.13 8.30 -24.66
CA LYS A 88 -10.00 8.85 -23.60
C LYS A 88 -10.11 7.92 -22.39
N LYS A 89 -8.98 7.47 -21.90
CA LYS A 89 -8.88 6.54 -20.77
C LYS A 89 -7.92 7.06 -19.74
N ALA A 90 -8.18 6.75 -18.46
CA ALA A 90 -7.25 6.98 -17.38
C ALA A 90 -7.02 5.68 -16.61
N ARG A 91 -5.82 5.55 -16.04
CA ARG A 91 -5.45 4.44 -15.16
C ARG A 91 -5.35 4.92 -13.72
N ILE A 92 -5.88 4.12 -12.82
CA ILE A 92 -5.95 4.38 -11.39
C ILE A 92 -5.22 3.26 -10.68
N LEU A 93 -4.28 3.63 -9.81
CA LEU A 93 -3.63 2.73 -8.88
C LEU A 93 -4.40 2.77 -7.55
N THR A 94 -4.67 1.60 -6.98
CA THR A 94 -5.32 1.41 -5.69
C THR A 94 -4.81 0.13 -5.01
N CYS A 95 -5.31 -0.20 -3.82
CA CYS A 95 -4.97 -1.42 -3.11
C CYS A 95 -5.74 -2.64 -3.64
N ASP A 96 -5.28 -3.85 -3.28
CA ASP A 96 -5.90 -5.12 -3.67
C ASP A 96 -7.20 -5.45 -2.91
N ASP A 97 -7.57 -4.67 -1.90
CA ASP A 97 -8.82 -4.84 -1.13
C ASP A 97 -10.08 -4.85 -2.00
N ILE A 98 -10.02 -4.23 -3.19
CA ILE A 98 -11.12 -4.22 -4.17
C ILE A 98 -11.47 -5.60 -4.75
N VAL A 99 -10.65 -6.62 -4.47
CA VAL A 99 -10.86 -8.00 -4.89
C VAL A 99 -11.08 -8.85 -3.65
N SER A 100 -12.32 -8.96 -3.22
CA SER A 100 -12.69 -9.58 -1.93
C SER A 100 -12.54 -11.11 -1.90
N SER A 101 -12.61 -11.80 -3.05
CA SER A 101 -12.33 -13.25 -3.18
C SER A 101 -12.19 -13.67 -4.64
N GLU A 102 -11.52 -14.82 -4.89
CA GLU A 102 -11.45 -15.45 -6.22
C GLU A 102 -12.85 -15.82 -6.81
N ALA A 103 -13.91 -15.81 -5.97
CA ALA A 103 -15.26 -16.17 -6.38
C ALA A 103 -16.01 -15.01 -7.06
N ASP A 104 -15.63 -13.75 -6.85
CA ASP A 104 -16.36 -12.59 -7.33
C ASP A 104 -15.65 -11.86 -8.48
N ALA A 105 -15.26 -12.60 -9.53
CA ALA A 105 -14.74 -12.00 -10.77
C ALA A 105 -15.73 -11.02 -11.45
N ASN A 106 -16.94 -10.89 -10.92
CA ASN A 106 -18.01 -10.02 -11.42
C ASN A 106 -18.32 -8.84 -10.48
N SER A 107 -17.59 -8.64 -9.39
CA SER A 107 -17.83 -7.50 -8.51
C SER A 107 -17.50 -6.20 -9.25
N LYS A 108 -18.49 -5.32 -9.36
CA LYS A 108 -18.31 -4.03 -10.00
C LYS A 108 -17.56 -3.08 -9.08
N VAL A 109 -16.54 -2.43 -9.64
CA VAL A 109 -15.78 -1.39 -8.98
C VAL A 109 -16.18 -0.05 -9.55
N PHE A 110 -16.48 0.92 -8.70
CA PHE A 110 -16.85 2.27 -9.12
C PHE A 110 -15.87 3.30 -8.58
N ILE A 111 -15.56 4.27 -9.43
CA ILE A 111 -14.68 5.39 -9.14
C ILE A 111 -15.53 6.63 -8.94
N HIS A 112 -15.35 7.26 -7.78
CA HIS A 112 -15.99 8.51 -7.41
C HIS A 112 -14.94 9.63 -7.41
N TRP A 113 -15.11 10.59 -8.32
CA TRP A 113 -14.17 11.69 -8.50
C TRP A 113 -14.83 13.03 -8.23
N GLN A 114 -14.16 13.92 -7.53
CA GLN A 114 -14.70 15.22 -7.11
C GLN A 114 -15.23 16.09 -8.27
N TYR A 115 -14.71 15.90 -9.48
CA TYR A 115 -15.13 16.63 -10.68
C TYR A 115 -16.34 16.00 -11.38
N MET A 116 -16.75 14.82 -10.93
CA MET A 116 -17.92 14.08 -11.42
C MET A 116 -18.69 13.44 -10.24
N PRO A 117 -19.12 14.26 -9.25
CA PRO A 117 -19.64 13.73 -7.98
C PRO A 117 -20.92 12.92 -8.13
N ASP A 118 -21.78 13.29 -9.09
CA ASP A 118 -23.09 12.67 -9.31
C ASP A 118 -23.05 11.49 -10.31
N SER A 119 -21.87 11.17 -10.83
CA SER A 119 -21.71 10.16 -11.90
C SER A 119 -20.53 9.23 -11.60
N PRO A 120 -20.72 8.22 -10.74
CA PRO A 120 -19.70 7.21 -10.51
C PRO A 120 -19.33 6.52 -11.83
N ILE A 121 -18.04 6.29 -12.05
CA ILE A 121 -17.50 5.69 -13.26
C ILE A 121 -17.19 4.24 -12.99
N GLU A 122 -17.73 3.30 -13.76
CA GLU A 122 -17.38 1.88 -13.65
C GLU A 122 -15.93 1.68 -14.08
N GLY A 123 -15.11 1.13 -13.17
CA GLY A 123 -13.71 0.83 -13.38
C GLY A 123 -13.52 -0.59 -13.89
N LYS A 124 -12.71 -0.75 -14.93
CA LYS A 124 -12.27 -2.06 -15.41
C LYS A 124 -11.00 -2.48 -14.67
N LEU A 125 -11.05 -3.58 -13.93
CA LEU A 125 -9.85 -4.16 -13.35
C LEU A 125 -8.93 -4.67 -14.47
N LEU A 126 -7.70 -4.17 -14.52
CA LEU A 126 -6.68 -4.60 -15.45
C LEU A 126 -5.82 -5.72 -14.87
N PHE A 127 -5.31 -5.52 -13.65
CA PHE A 127 -4.63 -6.56 -12.92
C PHE A 127 -4.65 -6.30 -11.41
N VAL A 128 -4.37 -7.34 -10.63
CA VAL A 128 -4.19 -7.30 -9.20
C VAL A 128 -2.96 -8.11 -8.82
N SER A 129 -2.19 -7.62 -7.86
CA SER A 129 -1.09 -8.35 -7.25
C SER A 129 -1.30 -8.40 -5.74
N ILE A 130 -1.68 -9.57 -5.24
CA ILE A 130 -1.83 -9.81 -3.81
C ILE A 130 -0.47 -9.72 -3.10
N HIS A 131 0.63 -10.09 -3.79
CA HIS A 131 1.97 -10.00 -3.21
C HIS A 131 2.37 -8.55 -2.92
N TYR A 132 2.10 -7.62 -3.83
CA TYR A 132 2.42 -6.19 -3.66
C TYR A 132 1.24 -5.37 -3.13
N GLN A 133 0.08 -5.99 -2.93
CA GLN A 133 -1.16 -5.36 -2.46
C GLN A 133 -1.60 -4.19 -3.34
N ILE A 134 -1.48 -4.36 -4.66
CA ILE A 134 -1.85 -3.36 -5.65
C ILE A 134 -2.91 -3.88 -6.61
N ALA A 135 -3.76 -2.97 -7.06
CA ALA A 135 -4.68 -3.18 -8.16
C ALA A 135 -4.62 -2.00 -9.14
N LEU A 136 -4.72 -2.31 -10.43
CA LEU A 136 -4.75 -1.32 -11.51
C LEU A 136 -6.11 -1.33 -12.17
N LEU A 137 -6.77 -0.19 -12.18
CA LEU A 137 -8.06 0.04 -12.82
C LEU A 137 -7.90 0.92 -14.06
N GLU A 138 -8.76 0.71 -15.06
CA GLU A 138 -8.92 1.59 -16.20
C GLU A 138 -10.35 2.15 -16.22
N ILE A 139 -10.49 3.45 -16.44
CA ILE A 139 -11.76 4.13 -16.58
C ILE A 139 -11.89 4.80 -17.95
N PRO A 140 -13.08 4.76 -18.56
CA PRO A 140 -13.35 5.44 -19.85
C PRO A 140 -13.66 6.92 -19.61
N VAL A 141 -12.67 7.73 -19.31
CA VAL A 141 -12.83 9.16 -19.07
C VAL A 141 -11.73 9.96 -19.78
N ASP A 142 -12.14 11.04 -20.43
CA ASP A 142 -11.21 12.06 -20.91
C ASP A 142 -10.94 13.04 -19.77
N VAL A 143 -9.94 12.70 -18.95
CA VAL A 143 -9.55 13.51 -17.79
C VAL A 143 -9.27 14.96 -18.17
N HIS A 144 -8.69 15.20 -19.35
CA HIS A 144 -8.37 16.54 -19.80
C HIS A 144 -9.56 17.33 -20.32
N SER A 145 -10.67 16.68 -20.71
CA SER A 145 -11.91 17.39 -21.01
C SER A 145 -12.66 17.79 -19.75
N VAL A 146 -12.57 16.96 -18.70
CA VAL A 146 -13.18 17.24 -17.39
C VAL A 146 -12.39 18.26 -16.62
N MET A 147 -11.06 18.14 -16.62
CA MET A 147 -10.13 19.06 -15.95
C MET A 147 -8.91 19.35 -16.85
N PRO A 148 -8.98 20.37 -17.72
CA PRO A 148 -7.90 20.66 -18.69
C PRO A 148 -6.54 20.94 -18.06
N GLN A 149 -6.52 21.38 -16.80
CA GLN A 149 -5.30 21.76 -16.07
C GLN A 149 -4.78 20.63 -15.17
N LEU A 150 -5.40 19.45 -15.19
CA LEU A 150 -4.93 18.34 -14.38
C LEU A 150 -3.57 17.88 -14.88
N GLU A 151 -2.58 18.04 -14.03
CA GLU A 151 -1.26 17.46 -14.21
C GLU A 151 -1.24 16.06 -13.59
N ILE A 152 -0.77 15.08 -14.35
CA ILE A 152 -0.51 13.74 -13.82
C ILE A 152 0.58 13.86 -12.74
N PRO A 153 0.45 13.18 -11.59
CA PRO A 153 1.41 13.32 -10.52
C PRO A 153 2.82 12.94 -10.97
N SER A 154 3.80 13.71 -10.53
CA SER A 154 5.19 13.32 -10.59
C SER A 154 5.50 12.22 -9.58
N PHE A 155 6.39 11.31 -9.95
CA PHE A 155 6.84 10.24 -9.07
C PHE A 155 8.20 10.61 -8.47
N GLY A 156 8.27 10.59 -7.15
CA GLY A 156 9.48 10.88 -6.40
C GLY A 156 10.41 9.67 -6.28
N SER A 157 11.54 9.90 -5.64
CA SER A 157 12.49 8.85 -5.31
C SER A 157 11.99 8.01 -4.12
N TYR A 158 12.67 6.88 -3.90
CA TYR A 158 12.46 6.06 -2.70
C TYR A 158 12.55 6.92 -1.43
N PRO A 159 11.54 6.84 -0.51
CA PRO A 159 11.54 7.67 0.69
C PRO A 159 12.57 7.22 1.71
N ASN A 160 13.30 8.18 2.29
CA ASN A 160 14.33 7.91 3.29
C ASN A 160 13.75 7.80 4.69
N TYR A 161 14.42 7.06 5.58
CA TYR A 161 14.11 7.04 7.00
C TYR A 161 14.20 8.44 7.60
N GLY A 162 13.22 8.82 8.41
CA GLY A 162 13.09 10.15 8.98
C GLY A 162 12.52 11.19 8.01
N GLN A 163 12.26 10.85 6.76
CA GLN A 163 11.60 11.74 5.80
C GLN A 163 10.15 11.96 6.19
N GLU A 164 9.73 13.21 6.15
CA GLU A 164 8.34 13.59 6.33
C GLU A 164 7.55 13.32 5.05
N VAL A 165 6.37 12.74 5.23
CA VAL A 165 5.45 12.39 4.14
C VAL A 165 4.01 12.74 4.50
N PHE A 166 3.19 12.87 3.48
CA PHE A 166 1.76 13.10 3.59
C PHE A 166 1.00 12.02 2.84
N THR A 167 -0.05 11.48 3.46
CA THR A 167 -1.00 10.58 2.79
C THR A 167 -2.32 11.29 2.58
N LEU A 168 -2.92 11.10 1.41
CA LEU A 168 -4.24 11.59 1.09
C LEU A 168 -5.21 10.43 0.89
N ALA A 169 -6.44 10.65 1.35
CA ALA A 169 -7.55 9.72 1.16
C ALA A 169 -8.85 10.47 0.84
N ARG A 170 -9.78 9.77 0.18
CA ARG A 170 -11.15 10.25 0.00
C ARG A 170 -12.15 9.25 0.53
N ASP A 171 -13.07 9.73 1.35
CA ASP A 171 -14.15 8.91 1.85
C ASP A 171 -15.31 8.76 0.83
N LYS A 172 -16.35 8.05 1.22
CA LYS A 172 -17.56 7.83 0.42
C LYS A 172 -18.29 9.12 0.00
N ASP A 173 -18.15 10.17 0.78
CA ASP A 173 -18.76 11.50 0.53
C ASP A 173 -17.80 12.44 -0.21
N LEU A 174 -16.67 11.92 -0.70
CA LEU A 174 -15.58 12.64 -1.37
C LEU A 174 -14.85 13.66 -0.48
N PHE A 175 -14.98 13.56 0.85
CA PHE A 175 -14.17 14.40 1.73
C PHE A 175 -12.70 14.00 1.62
N LEU A 176 -11.86 14.99 1.41
CA LEU A 176 -10.43 14.83 1.45
C LEU A 176 -9.96 14.70 2.90
N MET A 177 -9.25 13.62 3.17
CA MET A 177 -8.53 13.38 4.42
C MET A 177 -7.03 13.38 4.15
N ALA A 178 -6.26 13.93 5.06
CA ALA A 178 -4.80 13.95 5.00
C ALA A 178 -4.21 13.46 6.32
N ARG A 179 -3.08 12.79 6.23
CA ARG A 179 -2.23 12.44 7.37
C ARG A 179 -0.83 12.94 7.09
N ARG A 180 -0.15 13.36 8.14
CA ARG A 180 1.25 13.77 8.11
C ARG A 180 2.01 12.88 9.06
N GLY A 181 3.15 12.40 8.64
CA GLY A 181 4.01 11.57 9.47
C GLY A 181 5.39 11.40 8.88
N THR A 182 6.13 10.49 9.46
CA THR A 182 7.55 10.27 9.19
C THR A 182 7.79 8.81 8.83
N ILE A 183 8.65 8.57 7.85
CA ILE A 183 9.10 7.23 7.50
C ILE A 183 9.89 6.66 8.68
N MET A 184 9.41 5.53 9.19
CA MET A 184 9.99 4.91 10.37
C MET A 184 11.08 3.90 10.01
N ARG A 185 12.16 3.95 10.77
CA ARG A 185 13.12 2.86 10.87
C ARG A 185 12.65 1.90 11.95
N ALA A 186 11.73 1.02 11.64
CA ALA A 186 11.19 0.07 12.60
C ALA A 186 11.40 -1.37 12.12
N GLN A 187 11.54 -2.30 13.07
CA GLN A 187 11.47 -3.72 12.75
C GLN A 187 10.07 -4.03 12.25
N GLN A 188 9.99 -4.63 11.07
CA GLN A 188 8.74 -5.10 10.53
C GLN A 188 8.22 -6.24 11.41
N GLY A 189 7.00 -6.10 11.92
CA GLY A 189 6.30 -7.19 12.61
C GLY A 189 6.01 -8.34 11.63
N LEU A 190 5.55 -9.47 12.16
CA LEU A 190 5.17 -10.65 11.38
C LEU A 190 4.11 -10.37 10.29
N MET A 191 3.36 -9.27 10.43
CA MET A 191 2.26 -8.88 9.57
C MET A 191 2.67 -8.08 8.34
N PHE A 192 3.90 -7.54 8.31
CA PHE A 192 4.37 -6.73 7.19
C PHE A 192 5.30 -7.53 6.29
N ARG A 193 5.21 -7.29 5.00
CA ARG A 193 6.12 -7.85 4.00
C ARG A 193 7.44 -7.10 4.02
N SER A 194 8.50 -7.75 3.58
CA SER A 194 9.85 -7.18 3.59
C SER A 194 9.95 -5.87 2.80
N HIS A 195 9.12 -5.70 1.77
CA HIS A 195 9.09 -4.50 0.93
C HIS A 195 8.19 -3.38 1.46
N ASN A 196 7.49 -3.59 2.57
CA ASN A 196 6.66 -2.55 3.17
C ASN A 196 7.53 -1.56 3.95
N ILE A 197 7.25 -0.28 3.78
CA ILE A 197 7.88 0.83 4.49
C ILE A 197 6.89 1.27 5.57
N LEU A 198 7.33 1.42 6.81
CA LEU A 198 6.46 1.80 7.92
C LEU A 198 6.42 3.32 8.11
N VAL A 199 5.27 3.82 8.55
CA VAL A 199 5.01 5.26 8.82
C VAL A 199 4.33 5.42 10.17
N ASP A 200 4.58 6.54 10.84
CA ASP A 200 4.14 6.83 12.21
C ASP A 200 2.75 7.50 12.32
N TYR A 201 1.89 7.34 11.32
CA TYR A 201 0.51 7.83 11.40
C TYR A 201 -0.51 6.69 11.30
N GLY A 202 -1.71 6.92 11.86
CA GLY A 202 -2.86 6.04 11.64
C GLY A 202 -3.56 6.37 10.32
N LEU A 203 -3.77 5.36 9.48
CA LEU A 203 -4.50 5.52 8.22
C LEU A 203 -6.00 5.64 8.50
N PRO A 204 -6.77 6.50 7.78
CA PRO A 204 -8.23 6.46 7.82
C PRO A 204 -8.75 5.13 7.25
N ASP A 205 -9.95 4.70 7.64
CA ASP A 205 -10.54 3.42 7.20
C ASP A 205 -10.58 3.27 5.67
N CYS A 206 -10.85 4.36 4.94
CA CYS A 206 -10.82 4.38 3.47
C CYS A 206 -9.45 4.75 2.88
N GLY A 207 -8.39 4.79 3.68
CA GLY A 207 -7.09 5.35 3.27
C GLY A 207 -6.20 4.43 2.48
N ALA A 208 -6.44 3.11 2.52
CA ALA A 208 -5.67 2.16 1.72
C ALA A 208 -5.77 2.49 0.22
N GLY A 209 -4.67 2.33 -0.51
CA GLY A 209 -4.58 2.67 -1.93
C GLY A 209 -4.35 4.17 -2.21
N GLY A 210 -4.38 5.03 -1.19
CA GLY A 210 -4.13 6.46 -1.35
C GLY A 210 -2.66 6.81 -1.63
N PRO A 211 -2.39 7.93 -2.34
CA PRO A 211 -1.02 8.35 -2.61
C PRO A 211 -0.34 8.85 -1.34
N VAL A 212 0.93 8.52 -1.21
CA VAL A 212 1.84 9.08 -0.23
C VAL A 212 2.80 10.00 -0.95
N VAL A 213 2.87 11.26 -0.53
CA VAL A 213 3.67 12.28 -1.20
C VAL A 213 4.69 12.90 -0.25
N ASP A 214 5.78 13.37 -0.82
CA ASP A 214 6.76 14.18 -0.11
C ASP A 214 6.35 15.66 -0.03
N ARG A 215 7.20 16.52 0.52
CA ARG A 215 6.96 17.96 0.62
C ARG A 215 6.91 18.70 -0.72
N SER A 216 7.44 18.12 -1.78
CA SER A 216 7.36 18.67 -3.15
C SER A 216 6.00 18.38 -3.79
N GLY A 217 5.29 17.38 -3.27
CA GLY A 217 4.04 16.84 -3.81
C GLY A 217 4.28 15.69 -4.78
N ASP A 218 5.50 15.19 -4.85
CA ASP A 218 5.84 14.01 -5.65
C ASP A 218 5.37 12.75 -4.94
N VAL A 219 4.74 11.84 -5.68
CA VAL A 219 4.27 10.57 -5.13
C VAL A 219 5.48 9.67 -4.87
N VAL A 220 5.71 9.31 -3.61
CA VAL A 220 6.79 8.43 -3.16
C VAL A 220 6.30 7.02 -2.82
N GLY A 221 4.99 6.83 -2.69
CA GLY A 221 4.41 5.52 -2.38
C GLY A 221 2.89 5.52 -2.41
N MET A 222 2.34 4.35 -2.12
CA MET A 222 0.91 4.09 -1.94
C MET A 222 0.68 3.54 -0.54
N SER A 223 -0.33 4.04 0.16
CA SER A 223 -0.67 3.59 1.51
C SER A 223 -1.34 2.22 1.50
N LEU A 224 -0.98 1.39 2.48
CA LEU A 224 -1.48 0.05 2.68
C LEU A 224 -2.09 -0.08 4.07
N HIS A 225 -3.11 -0.92 4.20
CA HIS A 225 -3.65 -1.26 5.51
C HIS A 225 -2.60 -1.93 6.40
N GLY A 226 -2.60 -1.54 7.69
CA GLY A 226 -1.77 -2.15 8.71
C GLY A 226 -2.49 -2.11 10.07
N SER A 227 -2.29 -3.12 10.90
CA SER A 227 -2.87 -3.20 12.24
C SER A 227 -2.15 -2.23 13.20
N GLY A 228 -2.67 -1.00 13.30
CA GLY A 228 -2.18 0.02 14.25
C GLY A 228 -1.00 0.87 13.79
N ILE A 229 -0.18 0.36 12.87
CA ILE A 229 0.90 1.10 12.20
C ILE A 229 0.62 1.06 10.70
N SER A 230 0.68 2.18 10.03
CA SER A 230 0.48 2.25 8.58
C SER A 230 1.73 1.82 7.83
N ALA A 231 1.51 1.20 6.68
CA ALA A 231 2.58 0.84 5.76
C ALA A 231 2.40 1.54 4.42
N ILE A 232 3.47 1.65 3.67
CA ILE A 232 3.49 2.12 2.29
C ILE A 232 4.22 1.12 1.40
N LEU A 233 3.73 0.94 0.19
CA LEU A 233 4.49 0.39 -0.91
C LEU A 233 5.20 1.53 -1.63
N SER A 234 6.50 1.39 -1.89
CA SER A 234 7.23 2.37 -2.70
C SER A 234 6.60 2.53 -4.08
N ILE A 235 6.55 3.76 -4.58
CA ILE A 235 6.02 4.01 -5.92
C ILE A 235 6.91 3.37 -7.01
N SER A 236 8.22 3.27 -6.80
CA SER A 236 9.14 2.59 -7.70
C SER A 236 8.79 1.12 -7.87
N THR A 237 8.49 0.42 -6.77
CA THR A 237 8.03 -0.97 -6.78
C THR A 237 6.70 -1.12 -7.52
N ALA A 238 5.72 -0.25 -7.22
CA ALA A 238 4.41 -0.29 -7.88
C ALA A 238 4.51 -0.06 -9.39
N ILE A 239 5.27 0.94 -9.83
CA ILE A 239 5.48 1.24 -11.25
C ILE A 239 6.23 0.10 -11.95
N SER A 240 7.25 -0.48 -11.32
CA SER A 240 7.96 -1.64 -11.86
C SER A 240 7.02 -2.82 -12.13
N CYS A 241 6.09 -3.08 -11.21
CA CYS A 241 5.06 -4.11 -11.37
C CYS A 241 4.11 -3.78 -12.54
N ILE A 242 3.64 -2.53 -12.62
CA ILE A 242 2.74 -2.05 -13.69
C ILE A 242 3.42 -2.17 -15.05
N ASP A 243 4.69 -1.77 -15.15
CA ASP A 243 5.46 -1.85 -16.39
C ASP A 243 5.69 -3.29 -16.84
N MET A 244 6.04 -4.20 -15.93
CA MET A 244 6.15 -5.62 -16.25
C MET A 244 4.83 -6.19 -16.73
N TRP A 245 3.74 -5.91 -16.01
CA TRP A 245 2.41 -6.38 -16.41
C TRP A 245 1.98 -5.79 -17.75
N THR A 246 2.17 -4.49 -17.99
CA THR A 246 1.78 -3.82 -19.22
C THR A 246 2.51 -4.37 -20.44
N ASN A 247 3.81 -4.66 -20.30
CA ASN A 247 4.66 -5.10 -21.43
C ASN A 247 4.67 -6.61 -21.63
N PHE A 248 4.46 -7.41 -20.55
CA PHE A 248 4.65 -8.86 -20.60
C PHE A 248 3.44 -9.65 -20.07
N GLY A 249 2.41 -8.97 -19.55
CA GLY A 249 1.19 -9.61 -19.00
C GLY A 249 1.41 -10.34 -17.66
N ARG A 250 2.58 -10.18 -17.03
CA ARG A 250 2.95 -10.85 -15.78
C ARG A 250 4.06 -10.10 -15.04
N ILE A 251 4.19 -10.37 -13.75
CA ILE A 251 5.26 -9.86 -12.90
C ILE A 251 6.18 -11.04 -12.59
N ALA A 252 7.47 -10.89 -12.85
CA ALA A 252 8.47 -11.91 -12.53
C ALA A 252 9.41 -11.40 -11.44
N ARG A 253 9.80 -12.30 -10.54
CA ARG A 253 10.74 -12.01 -9.46
C ARG A 253 11.52 -13.31 -9.11
N PRO A 254 12.81 -13.20 -8.69
CA PRO A 254 13.55 -14.37 -8.20
C PRO A 254 12.88 -14.98 -6.96
N LEU A 255 12.71 -16.29 -6.95
CA LEU A 255 12.13 -17.04 -5.84
C LEU A 255 13.22 -17.40 -4.83
N LEU A 256 13.44 -16.55 -3.85
CA LEU A 256 14.52 -16.73 -2.86
C LEU A 256 14.19 -17.79 -1.79
N GLU A 257 12.90 -18.01 -1.50
CA GLU A 257 12.40 -18.92 -0.44
C GLU A 257 12.99 -18.62 0.93
N MET A 258 13.30 -17.33 1.16
CA MET A 258 13.88 -16.80 2.39
C MET A 258 13.18 -15.49 2.78
N ARG A 259 13.08 -15.26 4.08
CA ARG A 259 12.69 -13.96 4.66
C ARG A 259 13.87 -13.29 5.31
N PHE A 260 13.89 -11.96 5.24
CA PHE A 260 14.98 -11.14 5.74
C PHE A 260 14.52 -10.09 6.74
N LYS A 261 15.44 -9.69 7.61
CA LYS A 261 15.40 -8.49 8.44
C LYS A 261 16.65 -7.66 8.20
N ASN A 262 16.56 -6.35 8.34
CA ASN A 262 17.73 -5.47 8.23
C ASN A 262 18.65 -5.62 9.45
N VAL A 263 19.95 -5.78 9.22
CA VAL A 263 20.99 -5.80 10.29
C VAL A 263 21.06 -4.46 11.02
N GLU A 264 20.87 -3.35 10.30
CA GLU A 264 20.98 -2.00 10.88
C GLU A 264 19.96 -1.71 11.99
N LEU A 265 18.97 -2.57 12.17
CA LEU A 265 17.93 -2.45 13.20
C LEU A 265 18.30 -3.15 14.51
N LEU A 266 19.43 -3.83 14.57
CA LEU A 266 19.89 -4.49 15.78
C LEU A 266 20.81 -3.56 16.57
N ASP A 267 20.39 -3.19 17.77
CA ASP A 267 21.24 -2.58 18.80
C ASP A 267 22.19 -3.63 19.37
N GLU A 268 23.18 -4.03 18.59
CA GLU A 268 24.23 -4.88 19.12
C GLU A 268 25.43 -4.08 19.64
N PRO A 269 25.81 -4.31 20.91
CA PRO A 269 26.98 -3.65 21.49
C PRO A 269 28.31 -4.10 20.86
N SER A 270 28.31 -5.14 20.06
CA SER A 270 29.53 -5.78 19.55
C SER A 270 30.11 -5.13 18.30
N GLY A 271 29.74 -3.89 17.95
CA GLY A 271 30.51 -3.12 16.95
C GLY A 271 30.79 -3.80 15.61
N SER A 272 30.09 -4.89 15.30
CA SER A 272 30.23 -5.62 14.06
C SER A 272 29.56 -4.79 12.94
N ARG A 273 30.39 -4.11 12.17
CA ARG A 273 30.03 -3.44 10.90
C ARG A 273 29.62 -4.46 9.83
N LEU A 274 28.81 -5.45 10.20
CA LEU A 274 28.27 -6.42 9.28
C LEU A 274 27.06 -5.79 8.61
N GLY A 275 27.28 -5.12 7.49
CA GLY A 275 26.20 -4.78 6.59
C GLY A 275 25.60 -6.06 6.00
N GLY A 276 24.28 -6.10 5.77
CA GLY A 276 23.61 -7.24 5.15
C GLY A 276 22.17 -7.39 5.61
N PHE A 277 21.61 -8.53 5.27
CA PHE A 277 20.26 -8.94 5.66
C PHE A 277 20.35 -10.13 6.61
N ILE A 278 19.66 -10.09 7.73
CA ILE A 278 19.54 -11.24 8.61
C ILE A 278 18.46 -12.16 8.05
N VAL A 279 18.78 -13.42 7.90
CA VAL A 279 17.81 -14.45 7.55
C VAL A 279 16.88 -14.70 8.73
N ASP A 280 15.63 -14.30 8.60
CA ASP A 280 14.60 -14.55 9.62
C ASP A 280 13.97 -15.94 9.44
N ARG A 281 13.84 -16.39 8.20
CA ARG A 281 13.30 -17.69 7.84
C ARG A 281 13.91 -18.20 6.53
N VAL A 282 14.10 -19.51 6.44
CA VAL A 282 14.40 -20.24 5.20
C VAL A 282 13.37 -21.35 5.08
N ASP A 283 12.82 -21.54 3.90
CA ASP A 283 11.90 -22.64 3.66
C ASP A 283 12.66 -23.96 3.59
N ILE A 284 12.13 -24.98 4.27
CA ILE A 284 12.70 -26.32 4.27
C ILE A 284 12.66 -26.87 2.83
N ASP A 285 13.70 -27.59 2.41
CA ASP A 285 13.86 -28.14 1.07
C ASP A 285 14.05 -27.10 -0.06
N SER A 286 14.25 -25.81 0.30
CA SER A 286 14.64 -24.77 -0.66
C SER A 286 16.10 -24.89 -1.08
N THR A 287 16.47 -24.35 -2.25
CA THR A 287 17.87 -24.26 -2.68
C THR A 287 18.75 -23.57 -1.63
N ALA A 288 18.23 -22.55 -0.98
CA ALA A 288 18.93 -21.84 0.11
C ALA A 288 19.19 -22.77 1.31
N TRP A 289 18.21 -23.60 1.68
CA TRP A 289 18.35 -24.59 2.75
C TRP A 289 19.39 -25.66 2.42
N GLU A 290 19.40 -26.19 1.20
CA GLU A 290 20.38 -27.19 0.73
C GLU A 290 21.81 -26.64 0.74
N LEU A 291 21.99 -25.35 0.42
CA LEU A 291 23.27 -24.63 0.49
C LEU A 291 23.70 -24.29 1.93
N GLY A 292 22.92 -24.74 2.92
CA GLY A 292 23.25 -24.57 4.33
C GLY A 292 22.97 -23.17 4.87
N ILE A 293 22.13 -22.38 4.21
CA ILE A 293 21.67 -21.11 4.77
C ILE A 293 20.64 -21.42 5.86
N ARG A 294 20.75 -20.73 6.99
CA ARG A 294 19.91 -20.94 8.18
C ARG A 294 19.43 -19.61 8.75
N ARG A 295 18.39 -19.69 9.56
CA ARG A 295 17.93 -18.55 10.36
C ARG A 295 19.07 -18.01 11.22
N GLY A 296 19.21 -16.67 11.28
CA GLY A 296 20.29 -15.99 12.00
C GLY A 296 21.51 -15.69 11.14
N ASN A 297 21.69 -16.35 9.97
CA ASN A 297 22.78 -15.99 9.07
C ASN A 297 22.61 -14.54 8.57
N VAL A 298 23.73 -13.83 8.43
CA VAL A 298 23.79 -12.50 7.81
C VAL A 298 24.27 -12.65 6.38
N ILE A 299 23.47 -12.16 5.43
CA ILE A 299 23.72 -12.34 4.01
C ILE A 299 23.86 -10.99 3.30
N SER A 300 24.86 -10.86 2.42
CA SER A 300 24.90 -9.82 1.40
C SER A 300 24.78 -10.42 0.01
N PHE A 301 24.00 -9.77 -0.85
CA PHE A 301 23.74 -10.18 -2.23
C PHE A 301 24.57 -9.34 -3.19
N ASN A 302 25.43 -9.96 -4.02
CA ASN A 302 26.26 -9.28 -5.03
C ASN A 302 27.02 -8.06 -4.47
N GLY A 303 27.39 -8.07 -3.19
CA GLY A 303 28.02 -6.94 -2.50
C GLY A 303 27.06 -5.89 -1.92
N HIS A 304 25.75 -6.00 -2.17
CA HIS A 304 24.75 -5.16 -1.50
C HIS A 304 24.61 -5.56 -0.04
N CYS A 305 25.00 -4.69 0.86
CA CYS A 305 25.06 -4.99 2.29
C CYS A 305 24.43 -3.93 3.20
N SER A 306 23.94 -2.81 2.64
CA SER A 306 23.37 -1.71 3.42
C SER A 306 22.08 -1.15 2.87
N THR A 307 21.55 -1.77 1.82
CA THR A 307 20.30 -1.36 1.17
C THR A 307 19.10 -1.73 2.05
N PRO A 308 18.13 -0.85 2.27
CA PRO A 308 16.88 -1.18 2.92
C PRO A 308 16.14 -2.32 2.20
N LEU A 309 15.43 -3.17 2.94
CA LEU A 309 14.70 -4.31 2.35
C LEU A 309 13.71 -3.93 1.23
N PRO A 310 12.95 -2.82 1.33
CA PRO A 310 12.08 -2.43 0.23
C PRO A 310 12.83 -2.02 -1.03
N GLU A 311 14.00 -1.39 -0.91
CA GLU A 311 14.88 -1.07 -2.05
C GLU A 311 15.54 -2.35 -2.61
N PHE A 312 15.81 -3.34 -1.75
CA PHE A 312 16.24 -4.67 -2.18
C PHE A 312 15.17 -5.37 -3.02
N GLU A 313 13.88 -5.16 -2.73
CA GLU A 313 12.80 -5.66 -3.59
C GLU A 313 12.85 -5.08 -5.00
N ASP A 314 13.10 -3.78 -5.15
CA ASP A 314 13.29 -3.16 -6.47
C ASP A 314 14.48 -3.76 -7.23
N PHE A 315 15.56 -4.10 -6.50
CA PHE A 315 16.68 -4.85 -7.07
C PHE A 315 16.24 -6.23 -7.57
N LEU A 316 15.44 -6.99 -6.81
CA LEU A 316 14.90 -8.29 -7.25
C LEU A 316 13.97 -8.15 -8.46
N LEU A 317 13.11 -7.13 -8.48
CA LEU A 317 12.25 -6.84 -9.63
C LEU A 317 13.05 -6.50 -10.89
N SER A 318 14.21 -5.86 -10.76
CA SER A 318 15.10 -5.59 -11.89
C SER A 318 15.61 -6.88 -12.57
N TYR A 319 15.89 -7.92 -11.78
CA TYR A 319 16.21 -9.27 -12.31
C TYR A 319 15.00 -9.90 -13.00
N GLY A 320 13.81 -9.74 -12.40
CA GLY A 320 12.56 -10.20 -12.99
C GLY A 320 12.30 -9.56 -14.35
N LEU A 321 12.48 -8.25 -14.47
CA LEU A 321 12.35 -7.54 -15.75
C LEU A 321 13.37 -8.04 -16.78
N ALA A 322 14.62 -8.24 -16.38
CA ALA A 322 15.66 -8.79 -17.26
C ALA A 322 15.32 -10.21 -17.75
N HIS A 323 14.71 -11.04 -16.88
CA HIS A 323 14.20 -12.35 -17.25
C HIS A 323 13.08 -12.25 -18.29
N LEU A 324 12.09 -11.40 -18.08
CA LEU A 324 10.99 -11.17 -19.02
C LEU A 324 11.47 -10.67 -20.38
N GLN A 325 12.58 -9.92 -20.39
CA GLN A 325 13.28 -9.49 -21.62
C GLN A 325 14.13 -10.60 -22.27
N GLY A 326 14.14 -11.81 -21.72
CA GLY A 326 14.89 -12.95 -22.24
C GLY A 326 16.40 -12.93 -21.95
N LYS A 327 16.88 -12.04 -21.05
CA LYS A 327 18.32 -11.93 -20.73
C LYS A 327 18.80 -13.06 -19.80
N HIS A 328 17.94 -13.53 -18.90
CA HIS A 328 18.27 -14.53 -17.89
C HIS A 328 17.18 -15.61 -17.80
N ARG A 329 17.57 -16.87 -17.66
CA ARG A 329 16.64 -17.99 -17.40
C ARG A 329 16.49 -18.28 -15.92
N VAL A 330 17.53 -18.05 -15.15
CA VAL A 330 17.63 -18.19 -13.70
C VAL A 330 18.30 -16.97 -13.13
N ALA A 331 18.07 -16.68 -11.87
CA ALA A 331 18.74 -15.59 -11.16
C ALA A 331 19.94 -16.16 -10.39
N ASP A 332 21.13 -15.67 -10.69
CA ASP A 332 22.38 -16.05 -10.05
C ASP A 332 22.85 -14.96 -9.11
N PHE A 333 22.97 -15.29 -7.82
CA PHE A 333 23.44 -14.39 -6.78
C PHE A 333 24.72 -14.89 -6.15
N LYS A 334 25.71 -14.01 -6.05
CA LYS A 334 26.91 -14.25 -5.23
C LYS A 334 26.62 -13.79 -3.80
N LEU A 335 26.45 -14.73 -2.91
CA LEU A 335 26.17 -14.47 -1.51
C LEU A 335 27.45 -14.50 -0.70
N LYS A 336 27.60 -13.53 0.20
CA LYS A 336 28.51 -13.65 1.33
C LYS A 336 27.65 -13.93 2.56
N VAL A 337 27.81 -15.10 3.12
CA VAL A 337 27.07 -15.57 4.29
C VAL A 337 27.99 -15.52 5.49
N CYS A 338 27.57 -14.81 6.54
CA CYS A 338 28.28 -14.77 7.82
C CYS A 338 27.42 -15.49 8.85
N ASP A 339 28.02 -16.44 9.56
CA ASP A 339 27.41 -17.04 10.73
C ASP A 339 27.71 -16.16 11.93
N HIS A 340 26.65 -15.79 12.67
CA HIS A 340 26.80 -14.86 13.80
C HIS A 340 27.52 -15.50 14.97
N ASP A 341 27.30 -16.80 15.17
CA ASP A 341 27.83 -17.50 16.35
C ASP A 341 29.28 -17.96 16.17
N GLU A 342 29.74 -18.16 14.93
CA GLU A 342 31.04 -18.76 14.63
C GLU A 342 32.04 -17.80 13.97
N ASP A 343 31.67 -16.56 13.65
CA ASP A 343 32.45 -15.58 12.83
C ASP A 343 32.98 -16.18 11.50
N VAL A 344 32.32 -17.25 11.05
CA VAL A 344 32.66 -17.93 9.80
C VAL A 344 32.04 -17.22 8.62
N LYS A 345 32.89 -16.81 7.67
CA LYS A 345 32.48 -16.18 6.42
C LYS A 345 32.62 -17.17 5.28
N ARG A 346 31.54 -17.41 4.56
CA ARG A 346 31.53 -18.28 3.38
C ARG A 346 30.93 -17.58 2.18
N HIS A 347 31.38 -17.95 0.99
CA HIS A 347 30.81 -17.46 -0.27
C HIS A 347 30.00 -18.58 -0.90
N ILE A 348 28.79 -18.27 -1.30
CA ILE A 348 27.83 -19.22 -1.88
C ILE A 348 27.30 -18.60 -3.19
N ASN A 349 27.21 -19.40 -4.22
CA ASN A 349 26.46 -19.04 -5.43
C ASN A 349 25.05 -19.62 -5.28
N LEU A 350 24.06 -18.73 -5.20
CA LEU A 350 22.66 -19.09 -5.12
C LEU A 350 22.02 -18.87 -6.48
N CYS A 351 21.57 -19.99 -7.09
CA CYS A 351 20.87 -19.98 -8.37
C CYS A 351 19.42 -20.34 -8.12
N VAL A 352 18.48 -19.41 -8.41
CA VAL A 352 17.04 -19.59 -8.15
C VAL A 352 16.21 -19.33 -9.39
N PRO A 353 15.06 -20.01 -9.52
CA PRO A 353 14.11 -19.78 -10.60
C PRO A 353 13.40 -18.44 -10.39
N PHE A 354 12.73 -17.98 -11.45
CA PHE A 354 11.78 -16.86 -11.36
C PHE A 354 10.37 -17.39 -11.11
N SER A 355 9.60 -16.67 -10.31
CA SER A 355 8.20 -16.94 -10.08
C SER A 355 7.35 -15.83 -10.67
N ASP A 356 6.32 -16.19 -11.42
CA ASP A 356 5.26 -15.31 -11.90
C ASP A 356 4.06 -15.31 -10.95
N VAL A 357 3.99 -16.33 -10.10
CA VAL A 357 2.91 -16.49 -9.15
C VAL A 357 3.38 -15.87 -7.85
N SER A 358 2.57 -14.99 -7.30
CA SER A 358 2.71 -14.58 -5.91
C SER A 358 3.07 -15.82 -5.10
N GLU A 359 3.94 -15.69 -4.09
CA GLU A 359 4.33 -16.78 -3.16
C GLU A 359 3.10 -17.27 -2.38
N VAL A 360 2.19 -17.90 -3.08
CA VAL A 360 0.81 -18.24 -2.67
C VAL A 360 0.79 -19.18 -1.48
N GLY A 361 1.82 -19.99 -1.29
CA GLY A 361 1.88 -20.94 -0.18
C GLY A 361 2.02 -20.31 1.20
N LEU A 362 2.87 -19.28 1.33
CA LEU A 362 3.11 -18.57 2.58
C LEU A 362 2.10 -17.43 2.79
N ASP A 363 1.69 -16.76 1.72
CA ASP A 363 0.80 -15.60 1.78
C ASP A 363 -0.65 -15.98 2.12
N ARG A 364 -1.13 -17.17 1.74
CA ARG A 364 -2.48 -17.63 2.16
C ARG A 364 -2.58 -17.85 3.66
N LEU A 365 -1.53 -18.31 4.31
CA LEU A 365 -1.51 -18.46 5.78
C LEU A 365 -1.42 -17.09 6.48
N THR A 366 -0.67 -16.15 5.91
CA THR A 366 -0.57 -14.77 6.44
C THR A 366 -1.80 -13.93 6.13
N ALA A 367 -2.42 -14.08 4.97
CA ALA A 367 -3.67 -13.40 4.65
C ALA A 367 -4.83 -13.88 5.55
N ALA A 368 -4.94 -15.21 5.78
CA ALA A 368 -5.91 -15.76 6.73
C ALA A 368 -5.64 -15.30 8.17
N SER A 369 -4.36 -15.17 8.59
CA SER A 369 -4.00 -14.66 9.92
C SER A 369 -4.12 -13.14 10.03
N LEU A 370 -3.97 -12.39 8.94
CA LEU A 370 -4.24 -10.96 8.86
C LEU A 370 -5.74 -10.67 8.99
N TRP A 371 -6.56 -11.45 8.32
CA TRP A 371 -8.01 -11.40 8.47
C TRP A 371 -8.44 -11.66 9.91
N LEU A 372 -7.89 -12.69 10.56
CA LEU A 372 -8.14 -13.01 11.97
C LEU A 372 -7.58 -11.94 12.93
N GLY A 373 -6.46 -11.29 12.61
CA GLY A 373 -5.87 -10.21 13.41
C GLY A 373 -6.69 -8.92 13.41
N SER A 374 -7.31 -8.56 12.29
CA SER A 374 -8.21 -7.41 12.20
C SER A 374 -9.47 -7.57 13.07
N TYR A 375 -9.93 -8.81 13.30
CA TYR A 375 -11.09 -9.11 14.14
C TYR A 375 -10.82 -9.06 15.65
N THR A 376 -9.58 -9.28 16.10
CA THR A 376 -9.25 -9.24 17.53
C THR A 376 -9.29 -7.81 18.11
N PHE A 377 -9.22 -6.78 17.29
CA PHE A 377 -9.35 -5.39 17.76
C PHE A 377 -10.80 -4.95 18.03
N PHE A 378 -11.80 -5.59 17.44
CA PHE A 378 -13.22 -5.28 17.68
C PHE A 378 -13.80 -5.93 18.95
N PHE A 379 -13.15 -6.96 19.49
CA PHE A 379 -13.61 -7.66 20.70
C PHE A 379 -12.68 -7.44 21.89
N GLY A 380 -12.70 -6.25 22.43
CA GLY A 380 -11.86 -5.80 23.54
C GLY A 380 -12.00 -6.53 24.88
N ASN A 381 -12.66 -7.70 24.99
CA ASN A 381 -12.81 -8.44 26.26
C ASN A 381 -13.05 -9.96 26.12
N VAL A 382 -12.59 -10.61 25.06
CA VAL A 382 -12.70 -12.07 24.94
C VAL A 382 -11.40 -12.73 25.40
N PRO A 383 -11.42 -13.69 26.35
CA PRO A 383 -10.20 -14.37 26.82
C PRO A 383 -9.48 -15.08 25.68
N THR A 384 -8.17 -14.95 25.64
CA THR A 384 -7.27 -15.51 24.60
C THR A 384 -7.46 -17.01 24.36
N THR A 385 -7.90 -17.74 25.38
CA THR A 385 -8.23 -19.18 25.31
C THR A 385 -9.42 -19.50 24.42
N VAL A 386 -10.43 -18.62 24.36
CA VAL A 386 -11.62 -18.82 23.50
C VAL A 386 -11.26 -18.57 22.03
N ILE A 387 -10.37 -17.61 21.77
CA ILE A 387 -9.86 -17.30 20.42
C ILE A 387 -9.03 -18.47 19.89
N CYS A 388 -8.18 -19.09 20.72
CA CYS A 388 -7.42 -20.29 20.34
C CYS A 388 -8.34 -21.50 20.06
N MET A 389 -9.40 -21.71 20.81
CA MET A 389 -10.35 -22.81 20.57
C MET A 389 -11.16 -22.62 19.28
N LEU A 390 -11.60 -21.40 18.97
CA LEU A 390 -12.29 -21.08 17.72
C LEU A 390 -11.35 -21.25 16.51
N ASN A 391 -10.09 -20.86 16.63
CA ASN A 391 -9.07 -21.06 15.59
C ASN A 391 -8.80 -22.54 15.33
N CYS A 392 -8.73 -23.39 16.37
CA CYS A 392 -8.57 -24.84 16.23
C CYS A 392 -9.79 -25.50 15.56
N LEU A 393 -11.00 -25.05 15.86
CA LEU A 393 -12.24 -25.58 15.27
C LEU A 393 -12.38 -25.22 13.79
N LEU A 394 -12.04 -23.99 13.40
CA LEU A 394 -12.02 -23.56 12.00
C LEU A 394 -10.94 -24.27 11.19
N TYR A 395 -9.77 -24.53 11.79
CA TYR A 395 -8.70 -25.32 11.16
C TYR A 395 -9.11 -26.76 10.91
N LEU A 396 -9.84 -27.38 11.85
CA LEU A 396 -10.38 -28.73 11.69
C LEU A 396 -11.48 -28.77 10.61
N GLN A 397 -12.34 -27.76 10.49
CA GLN A 397 -13.36 -27.71 9.45
C GLN A 397 -12.78 -27.53 8.05
N THR A 398 -11.73 -26.71 7.87
CA THR A 398 -11.04 -26.54 6.59
C THR A 398 -10.23 -27.78 6.22
N PHE A 399 -9.58 -28.42 7.16
CA PHE A 399 -8.86 -29.67 6.96
C PHE A 399 -9.80 -30.81 6.55
N VAL A 400 -10.94 -30.94 7.21
CA VAL A 400 -11.96 -31.97 6.86
C VAL A 400 -12.56 -31.72 5.47
N LYS A 401 -12.80 -30.46 5.07
CA LYS A 401 -13.26 -30.15 3.70
C LYS A 401 -12.20 -30.42 2.65
N SER A 402 -10.93 -30.17 2.95
CA SER A 402 -9.80 -30.46 2.04
C SER A 402 -9.60 -31.97 1.86
N VAL A 403 -9.76 -32.78 2.92
CA VAL A 403 -9.64 -34.23 2.85
C VAL A 403 -10.87 -34.87 2.18
N ALA A 404 -12.06 -34.30 2.38
CA ALA A 404 -13.28 -34.80 1.72
C ALA A 404 -13.31 -34.50 0.22
N GLY A 405 -12.63 -33.44 -0.25
CA GLY A 405 -12.47 -33.15 -1.69
C GLY A 405 -11.43 -34.00 -2.42
N LEU A 406 -10.65 -34.82 -1.70
CA LEU A 406 -9.66 -35.75 -2.27
C LEU A 406 -10.19 -37.20 -2.38
N VAL A 407 -11.42 -37.46 -1.96
CA VAL A 407 -12.03 -38.81 -1.95
C VAL A 407 -13.25 -38.90 -2.88
N LEU A 408 -13.58 -37.85 -3.60
CA LEU A 408 -14.51 -37.83 -4.72
C LEU A 408 -13.78 -37.41 -5.99
#